data_1a85903a78c213804106489ac8b14ae4
#
_entry.id   1a85903a78c213804106489ac8b14ae4
#
_cell.length_a   1.000
_cell.length_b   1.000
_cell.length_c   1.000
_cell.angle_alpha   90.00
_cell.angle_beta   90.00
_cell.angle_gamma   90.00
#
_symmetry.space_group_name_H-M   'P 1'
#
loop_
_entity.id
_entity.type
_entity.pdbx_description
1 polymer ?
#
loop_
_entity_poly.entity_id
_entity_poly.type
_entity_poly.pdbx_seq_one_letter_code
_entity_poly.pdbx_strand_id
1 'polypeptide(L)'
;MKLTSWNVNGLRAALGKGLLDWIAQEDADVICLQEVKAMSEQVSVEWPSGYSVHWNSAERKGYSGTLTLSRLPVLSVERGLGSWLPDNEGRVLTVELQDQFVVNCYTPNTKRDLSRLPYRELEWDPAFRAYLKALEARKPVVFCGDLNVAHEEIDLANPKANVRNHGFTVEERSGFTRLMEAGFVDTFRDRHPGKGGHYTWWSPMAGARSRNVGWRIDYVGISGVLRPALKEAFIRPSVLGSDHCPVGLVLG
;
A
#
# COMPACT_ATOMS: atom_id res chain seq x y z
N MET A 1 -15.05 2.18 -10.09
CA MET A 1 -14.32 1.20 -9.25
C MET A 1 -13.94 1.85 -7.92
N LYS A 2 -14.27 1.21 -6.79
CA LYS A 2 -13.78 1.59 -5.45
C LYS A 2 -12.68 0.63 -5.03
N LEU A 3 -11.49 1.16 -4.70
CA LEU A 3 -10.36 0.40 -4.20
C LEU A 3 -9.97 0.88 -2.82
N THR A 4 -9.72 -0.06 -1.91
CA THR A 4 -9.23 0.23 -0.56
C THR A 4 -7.99 -0.61 -0.25
N SER A 5 -7.00 0.02 0.36
CA SER A 5 -5.73 -0.59 0.77
C SER A 5 -5.53 -0.44 2.27
N TRP A 6 -5.06 -1.48 2.95
CA TRP A 6 -4.81 -1.46 4.39
C TRP A 6 -3.66 -2.39 4.81
N ASN A 7 -2.63 -1.84 5.41
CA ASN A 7 -1.65 -2.63 6.15
C ASN A 7 -2.29 -3.09 7.47
N VAL A 8 -2.55 -4.39 7.58
CA VAL A 8 -3.28 -4.98 8.72
C VAL A 8 -2.36 -5.45 9.85
N ASN A 9 -1.05 -5.35 9.68
CA ASN A 9 -0.04 -5.74 10.67
C ASN A 9 -0.30 -7.13 11.29
N GLY A 10 -0.67 -8.10 10.44
CA GLY A 10 -0.99 -9.47 10.80
C GLY A 10 -2.45 -9.83 10.64
N LEU A 11 -2.76 -10.55 9.55
CA LEU A 11 -4.11 -10.90 9.15
C LEU A 11 -4.91 -11.63 10.25
N ARG A 12 -4.30 -12.62 10.91
CA ARG A 12 -4.97 -13.38 11.97
C ARG A 12 -5.39 -12.50 13.16
N ALA A 13 -4.54 -11.52 13.52
CA ALA A 13 -4.88 -10.55 14.57
C ALA A 13 -5.99 -9.59 14.11
N ALA A 14 -5.93 -9.14 12.86
CA ALA A 14 -6.94 -8.25 12.29
C ALA A 14 -8.31 -8.93 12.15
N LEU A 15 -8.34 -10.22 11.79
CA LEU A 15 -9.57 -11.03 11.77
C LEU A 15 -10.24 -11.06 13.14
N GLY A 16 -9.47 -11.25 14.21
CA GLY A 16 -9.99 -11.21 15.59
C GLY A 16 -10.46 -9.82 16.06
N LYS A 17 -10.18 -8.77 15.27
CA LYS A 17 -10.57 -7.38 15.55
C LYS A 17 -11.65 -6.85 14.60
N GLY A 18 -12.36 -7.73 13.88
CA GLY A 18 -13.50 -7.37 13.04
C GLY A 18 -13.14 -7.03 11.59
N LEU A 19 -12.03 -7.54 11.06
CA LEU A 19 -11.64 -7.29 9.67
C LEU A 19 -12.72 -7.71 8.66
N LEU A 20 -13.39 -8.86 8.86
CA LEU A 20 -14.43 -9.32 7.94
C LEU A 20 -15.65 -8.41 7.93
N ASP A 21 -16.07 -7.92 9.09
CA ASP A 21 -17.17 -6.96 9.19
C ASP A 21 -16.83 -5.66 8.51
N TRP A 22 -15.57 -5.19 8.68
CA TRP A 22 -15.09 -4.00 8.00
C TRP A 22 -15.06 -4.19 6.48
N ILE A 23 -14.58 -5.35 5.97
CA ILE A 23 -14.59 -5.66 4.53
C ILE A 23 -16.01 -5.59 3.97
N ALA A 24 -16.98 -6.16 4.68
CA ALA A 24 -18.38 -6.14 4.27
C ALA A 24 -18.97 -4.71 4.26
N GLN A 25 -18.63 -3.88 5.26
CA GLN A 25 -19.10 -2.50 5.37
C GLN A 25 -18.43 -1.55 4.39
N GLU A 26 -17.13 -1.74 4.13
CA GLU A 26 -16.38 -0.90 3.18
C GLU A 26 -16.91 -1.05 1.75
N ASP A 27 -17.42 -2.23 1.42
CA ASP A 27 -18.10 -2.51 0.13
C ASP A 27 -17.27 -2.04 -1.08
N ALA A 28 -15.97 -2.33 -1.07
CA ALA A 28 -15.06 -1.96 -2.15
C ALA A 28 -15.03 -3.06 -3.23
N ASP A 29 -14.82 -2.66 -4.48
CA ASP A 29 -14.63 -3.60 -5.59
C ASP A 29 -13.32 -4.38 -5.46
N VAL A 30 -12.26 -3.71 -4.96
CA VAL A 30 -10.95 -4.31 -4.73
C VAL A 30 -10.42 -3.89 -3.36
N ILE A 31 -9.94 -4.87 -2.58
CA ILE A 31 -9.31 -4.65 -1.27
C ILE A 31 -7.91 -5.25 -1.28
N CYS A 32 -6.93 -4.42 -0.97
CA CYS A 32 -5.51 -4.78 -0.93
C CYS A 32 -5.02 -4.74 0.52
N LEU A 33 -4.52 -5.87 1.03
CA LEU A 33 -4.00 -5.98 2.39
C LEU A 33 -2.49 -6.22 2.35
N GLN A 34 -1.75 -5.55 3.23
CA GLN A 34 -0.32 -5.71 3.40
C GLN A 34 -0.01 -6.22 4.81
N GLU A 35 1.21 -6.73 4.99
CA GLU A 35 1.67 -7.38 6.22
C GLU A 35 0.71 -8.46 6.73
N VAL A 36 0.24 -9.33 5.83
CA VAL A 36 -0.67 -10.42 6.22
C VAL A 36 -0.04 -11.42 7.18
N LYS A 37 1.29 -11.61 7.14
CA LYS A 37 2.08 -12.43 8.07
C LYS A 37 1.51 -13.85 8.26
N ALA A 38 0.88 -14.38 7.21
CA ALA A 38 0.26 -15.70 7.20
C ALA A 38 0.35 -16.31 5.81
N MET A 39 0.34 -17.62 5.76
CA MET A 39 0.10 -18.39 4.54
C MET A 39 -1.40 -18.72 4.42
N SER A 40 -1.90 -18.94 3.22
CA SER A 40 -3.32 -19.21 2.96
C SER A 40 -3.86 -20.37 3.80
N GLU A 41 -3.09 -21.45 3.94
CA GLU A 41 -3.45 -22.63 4.72
C GLU A 41 -3.48 -22.41 6.25
N GLN A 42 -2.97 -21.29 6.73
CA GLN A 42 -3.00 -20.90 8.14
C GLN A 42 -4.23 -20.04 8.52
N VAL A 43 -5.06 -19.72 7.53
CA VAL A 43 -6.21 -18.84 7.70
C VAL A 43 -7.46 -19.56 7.20
N SER A 44 -8.22 -20.08 8.17
CA SER A 44 -9.51 -20.76 7.88
C SER A 44 -10.63 -19.77 8.18
N VAL A 45 -11.04 -18.97 7.18
CA VAL A 45 -12.15 -18.04 7.27
C VAL A 45 -13.01 -18.12 6.01
N GLU A 46 -14.29 -17.86 6.16
CA GLU A 46 -15.18 -17.62 5.04
C GLU A 46 -15.12 -16.14 4.68
N TRP A 47 -14.53 -15.84 3.53
CA TRP A 47 -14.48 -14.49 3.02
C TRP A 47 -15.87 -14.00 2.60
N PRO A 48 -16.17 -12.68 2.71
CA PRO A 48 -17.46 -12.17 2.24
C PRO A 48 -17.73 -12.57 0.79
N SER A 49 -18.97 -12.95 0.50
CA SER A 49 -19.37 -13.47 -0.80
C SER A 49 -19.06 -12.49 -1.94
N GLY A 50 -18.77 -13.06 -3.11
CA GLY A 50 -18.47 -12.28 -4.32
C GLY A 50 -17.01 -11.89 -4.50
N TYR A 51 -16.13 -12.11 -3.52
CA TYR A 51 -14.70 -11.87 -3.68
C TYR A 51 -13.93 -13.10 -4.14
N SER A 52 -13.11 -12.96 -5.16
CA SER A 52 -11.96 -13.83 -5.38
C SER A 52 -10.79 -13.38 -4.49
N VAL A 53 -10.01 -14.33 -3.97
CA VAL A 53 -8.96 -14.05 -2.99
C VAL A 53 -7.60 -14.53 -3.50
N HIS A 54 -6.65 -13.61 -3.59
CA HIS A 54 -5.34 -13.86 -4.16
C HIS A 54 -4.26 -13.56 -3.11
N TRP A 55 -3.30 -14.48 -2.97
CA TRP A 55 -2.24 -14.43 -1.97
C TRP A 55 -0.86 -14.35 -2.58
N ASN A 56 0.01 -13.57 -1.94
CA ASN A 56 1.45 -13.65 -2.11
C ASN A 56 2.10 -13.67 -0.72
N SER A 57 2.31 -14.85 -0.19
CA SER A 57 2.90 -15.05 1.14
C SER A 57 4.42 -15.04 1.05
N ALA A 58 5.09 -14.53 2.09
CA ALA A 58 6.53 -14.68 2.20
C ALA A 58 6.91 -16.14 2.47
N GLU A 59 8.10 -16.57 2.00
CA GLU A 59 8.66 -17.88 2.36
C GLU A 59 8.88 -18.02 3.87
N ARG A 60 9.28 -16.93 4.51
CA ARG A 60 9.44 -16.87 5.96
C ARG A 60 8.08 -16.75 6.64
N LYS A 61 7.72 -17.74 7.45
CA LYS A 61 6.48 -17.77 8.23
C LYS A 61 6.36 -16.56 9.16
N GLY A 62 5.16 -15.96 9.21
CA GLY A 62 4.86 -14.85 10.12
C GLY A 62 5.50 -13.52 9.74
N TYR A 63 5.90 -13.36 8.48
CA TYR A 63 6.59 -12.19 7.98
C TYR A 63 5.95 -11.66 6.70
N SER A 64 5.92 -10.32 6.50
CA SER A 64 5.50 -9.66 5.26
C SER A 64 4.19 -10.24 4.66
N GLY A 65 4.14 -10.40 3.34
CA GLY A 65 3.01 -10.97 2.61
C GLY A 65 1.94 -9.94 2.23
N THR A 66 1.34 -10.15 1.05
CA THR A 66 0.24 -9.34 0.52
C THR A 66 -0.94 -10.22 0.14
N LEU A 67 -2.14 -9.65 0.22
CA LEU A 67 -3.39 -10.33 -0.15
C LEU A 67 -4.30 -9.33 -0.86
N THR A 68 -4.93 -9.76 -1.94
CA THR A 68 -5.89 -8.95 -2.69
C THR A 68 -7.22 -9.70 -2.81
N LEU A 69 -8.31 -9.03 -2.45
CA LEU A 69 -9.67 -9.48 -2.71
C LEU A 69 -10.25 -8.67 -3.86
N SER A 70 -10.93 -9.31 -4.80
CA SER A 70 -11.57 -8.64 -5.93
C SER A 70 -12.97 -9.19 -6.18
N ARG A 71 -13.95 -8.29 -6.29
CA ARG A 71 -15.28 -8.60 -6.84
C ARG A 71 -15.30 -8.50 -8.36
N LEU A 72 -14.34 -7.79 -8.93
CA LEU A 72 -14.19 -7.69 -10.37
C LEU A 72 -13.51 -8.94 -10.92
N PRO A 73 -13.84 -9.36 -12.14
CA PRO A 73 -13.18 -10.48 -12.79
C PRO A 73 -11.66 -10.24 -12.90
N VAL A 74 -10.87 -11.17 -12.38
CA VAL A 74 -9.41 -11.17 -12.46
C VAL A 74 -8.98 -12.02 -13.63
N LEU A 75 -8.27 -11.42 -14.59
CA LEU A 75 -7.79 -12.07 -15.81
C LEU A 75 -6.48 -12.82 -15.58
N SER A 76 -5.58 -12.23 -14.79
CA SER A 76 -4.30 -12.85 -14.43
C SER A 76 -3.81 -12.36 -13.07
N VAL A 77 -2.91 -13.12 -12.47
CA VAL A 77 -2.28 -12.80 -11.17
C VAL A 77 -0.78 -12.98 -11.30
N GLU A 78 -0.03 -11.93 -10.99
CA GLU A 78 1.44 -11.95 -10.97
C GLU A 78 1.93 -11.71 -9.53
N ARG A 79 3.01 -12.40 -9.14
CA ARG A 79 3.62 -12.29 -7.80
C ARG A 79 5.05 -11.79 -7.92
N GLY A 80 5.42 -10.85 -7.03
CA GLY A 80 6.72 -10.20 -7.07
C GLY A 80 6.85 -9.19 -8.20
N LEU A 81 8.08 -8.82 -8.49
CA LEU A 81 8.46 -7.86 -9.55
C LEU A 81 8.97 -8.58 -10.83
N GLY A 82 8.68 -9.87 -10.98
CA GLY A 82 9.15 -10.65 -12.12
C GLY A 82 10.67 -10.70 -12.20
N SER A 83 11.23 -10.47 -13.40
CA SER A 83 12.68 -10.47 -13.63
C SER A 83 13.40 -9.21 -13.13
N TRP A 84 12.65 -8.18 -12.68
CA TRP A 84 13.26 -6.93 -12.22
C TRP A 84 13.95 -7.07 -10.86
N LEU A 85 13.36 -7.86 -9.96
CA LEU A 85 13.92 -8.13 -8.65
C LEU A 85 13.24 -9.37 -8.06
N PRO A 86 14.00 -10.39 -7.58
CA PRO A 86 13.42 -11.53 -6.88
C PRO A 86 12.64 -11.10 -5.63
N ASP A 87 11.44 -11.63 -5.44
CA ASP A 87 10.59 -11.37 -4.27
C ASP A 87 10.23 -12.69 -3.57
N ASN A 88 10.96 -13.03 -2.51
CA ASN A 88 10.65 -14.13 -1.60
C ASN A 88 9.95 -13.67 -0.31
N GLU A 89 9.72 -12.38 -0.19
CA GLU A 89 9.06 -11.77 0.97
C GLU A 89 7.56 -11.51 0.74
N GLY A 90 7.02 -11.85 -0.46
CA GLY A 90 5.60 -11.71 -0.79
C GLY A 90 5.11 -10.26 -0.79
N ARG A 91 5.95 -9.33 -1.29
CA ARG A 91 5.74 -7.90 -1.16
C ARG A 91 4.87 -7.28 -2.24
N VAL A 92 4.81 -7.90 -3.40
CA VAL A 92 4.04 -7.37 -4.54
C VAL A 92 3.09 -8.42 -5.06
N LEU A 93 1.82 -8.05 -5.17
CA LEU A 93 0.77 -8.88 -5.76
C LEU A 93 0.01 -8.04 -6.78
N THR A 94 0.09 -8.42 -8.04
CA THR A 94 -0.59 -7.75 -9.13
C THR A 94 -1.77 -8.58 -9.60
N VAL A 95 -2.93 -7.97 -9.73
CA VAL A 95 -4.09 -8.55 -10.41
C VAL A 95 -4.39 -7.75 -11.67
N GLU A 96 -4.58 -8.44 -12.78
CA GLU A 96 -5.03 -7.86 -14.04
C GLU A 96 -6.54 -7.85 -14.08
N LEU A 97 -7.14 -6.67 -14.21
CA LEU A 97 -8.55 -6.47 -14.46
C LEU A 97 -8.78 -6.16 -15.94
N GLN A 98 -10.04 -6.03 -16.36
CA GLN A 98 -10.38 -5.74 -17.76
C GLN A 98 -9.70 -4.46 -18.25
N ASP A 99 -9.75 -3.38 -17.48
CA ASP A 99 -9.33 -2.05 -17.93
C ASP A 99 -8.03 -1.56 -17.34
N GLN A 100 -7.51 -2.21 -16.28
CA GLN A 100 -6.31 -1.79 -15.55
C GLN A 100 -5.64 -2.92 -14.79
N PHE A 101 -4.38 -2.70 -14.43
CA PHE A 101 -3.70 -3.49 -13.39
C PHE A 101 -3.93 -2.87 -12.02
N VAL A 102 -4.09 -3.71 -11.00
CA VAL A 102 -4.02 -3.31 -9.59
C VAL A 102 -2.80 -3.96 -8.96
N VAL A 103 -1.88 -3.15 -8.46
CA VAL A 103 -0.63 -3.57 -7.85
C VAL A 103 -0.68 -3.30 -6.35
N ASN A 104 -0.79 -4.34 -5.55
CA ASN A 104 -0.73 -4.30 -4.10
C ASN A 104 0.72 -4.43 -3.66
N CYS A 105 1.27 -3.43 -2.98
CA CYS A 105 2.67 -3.36 -2.62
C CYS A 105 2.89 -3.14 -1.12
N TYR A 106 3.82 -3.91 -0.55
CA TYR A 106 4.40 -3.68 0.77
C TYR A 106 5.90 -3.43 0.62
N THR A 107 6.27 -2.17 0.50
CA THR A 107 7.66 -1.77 0.28
C THR A 107 8.56 -2.10 1.48
N PRO A 108 9.80 -2.59 1.27
CA PRO A 108 10.72 -2.87 2.36
C PRO A 108 11.00 -1.65 3.25
N ASN A 109 10.82 -1.79 4.54
CA ASN A 109 11.27 -0.79 5.53
C ASN A 109 12.81 -0.78 5.61
N THR A 110 13.41 0.40 5.67
CA THR A 110 14.88 0.56 5.70
C THR A 110 15.50 0.28 7.05
N LYS A 111 14.67 -0.02 8.07
CA LYS A 111 15.01 -0.24 9.47
C LYS A 111 15.54 1.01 10.19
N ARG A 112 15.51 0.99 11.51
CA ARG A 112 15.95 2.11 12.34
C ARG A 112 17.45 2.43 12.19
N ASP A 113 18.26 1.42 11.91
CA ASP A 113 19.71 1.54 11.66
C ASP A 113 20.06 1.84 10.21
N LEU A 114 19.04 2.01 9.33
CA LEU A 114 19.17 2.24 7.91
C LEU A 114 19.94 1.14 7.15
N SER A 115 20.12 -0.04 7.73
CA SER A 115 20.89 -1.13 7.11
C SER A 115 20.31 -1.63 5.79
N ARG A 116 19.02 -1.39 5.50
CA ARG A 116 18.36 -1.73 4.23
C ARG A 116 18.21 -0.51 3.29
N LEU A 117 18.71 0.66 3.65
CA LEU A 117 18.58 1.85 2.80
C LEU A 117 19.26 1.68 1.43
N PRO A 118 20.48 1.14 1.30
CA PRO A 118 21.08 0.90 -0.01
C PRO A 118 20.25 -0.04 -0.89
N TYR A 119 19.70 -1.12 -0.32
CA TYR A 119 18.81 -2.03 -1.04
C TYR A 119 17.56 -1.31 -1.52
N ARG A 120 16.94 -0.47 -0.66
CA ARG A 120 15.74 0.29 -0.99
C ARG A 120 16.02 1.27 -2.15
N GLU A 121 17.10 2.04 -2.04
CA GLU A 121 17.45 3.09 -3.01
C GLU A 121 17.92 2.54 -4.36
N LEU A 122 18.83 1.55 -4.32
CA LEU A 122 19.58 1.11 -5.50
C LEU A 122 18.92 -0.07 -6.25
N GLU A 123 18.08 -0.84 -5.55
CA GLU A 123 17.48 -2.06 -6.12
C GLU A 123 15.95 -1.96 -6.12
N TRP A 124 15.30 -1.82 -4.96
CA TRP A 124 13.85 -1.91 -4.85
C TRP A 124 13.11 -0.78 -5.59
N ASP A 125 13.38 0.48 -5.27
CA ASP A 125 12.64 1.61 -5.84
C ASP A 125 12.82 1.72 -7.38
N PRO A 126 14.04 1.51 -7.95
CA PRO A 126 14.21 1.42 -9.39
C PRO A 126 13.44 0.25 -10.02
N ALA A 127 13.50 -0.95 -9.43
CA ALA A 127 12.82 -2.14 -9.94
C ALA A 127 11.29 -1.97 -9.87
N PHE A 128 10.75 -1.47 -8.77
CA PHE A 128 9.32 -1.22 -8.63
C PHE A 128 8.82 -0.21 -9.65
N ARG A 129 9.53 0.90 -9.85
CA ARG A 129 9.19 1.89 -10.86
C ARG A 129 9.24 1.31 -12.28
N ALA A 130 10.27 0.54 -12.62
CA ALA A 130 10.40 -0.11 -13.91
C ALA A 130 9.28 -1.12 -14.15
N TYR A 131 8.92 -1.92 -13.13
CA TYR A 131 7.80 -2.86 -13.18
C TYR A 131 6.47 -2.16 -13.45
N LEU A 132 6.15 -1.10 -12.71
CA LEU A 132 4.92 -0.32 -12.94
C LEU A 132 4.87 0.28 -14.35
N LYS A 133 5.99 0.77 -14.88
CA LYS A 133 6.06 1.30 -16.25
C LYS A 133 5.90 0.21 -17.30
N ALA A 134 6.41 -0.99 -17.08
CA ALA A 134 6.19 -2.11 -17.97
C ALA A 134 4.71 -2.56 -18.02
N LEU A 135 4.03 -2.56 -16.87
CA LEU A 135 2.58 -2.79 -16.82
C LEU A 135 1.80 -1.66 -17.52
N GLU A 136 2.17 -0.40 -17.25
CA GLU A 136 1.51 0.78 -17.83
C GLU A 136 1.57 0.81 -19.37
N ALA A 137 2.63 0.26 -19.96
CA ALA A 137 2.73 0.12 -21.41
C ALA A 137 1.65 -0.81 -22.01
N ARG A 138 1.02 -1.66 -21.19
CA ARG A 138 -0.04 -2.61 -21.58
C ARG A 138 -1.44 -2.09 -21.25
N LYS A 139 -1.63 -1.65 -20.00
CA LYS A 139 -2.90 -1.08 -19.47
C LYS A 139 -2.57 -0.05 -18.38
N PRO A 140 -3.46 0.90 -18.10
CA PRO A 140 -3.33 1.78 -16.94
C PRO A 140 -3.09 1.00 -15.64
N VAL A 141 -2.37 1.61 -14.71
CA VAL A 141 -2.00 1.00 -13.43
C VAL A 141 -2.61 1.78 -12.28
N VAL A 142 -3.19 1.06 -11.33
CA VAL A 142 -3.47 1.52 -9.96
C VAL A 142 -2.52 0.76 -9.05
N PHE A 143 -1.64 1.43 -8.34
CA PHE A 143 -0.82 0.79 -7.30
C PHE A 143 -1.23 1.31 -5.93
N CYS A 144 -1.13 0.48 -4.91
CA CYS A 144 -1.47 0.86 -3.56
C CYS A 144 -0.68 0.08 -2.53
N GLY A 145 -0.66 0.57 -1.32
CA GLY A 145 -0.11 -0.13 -0.17
C GLY A 145 0.77 0.73 0.71
N ASP A 146 1.45 0.06 1.63
CA ASP A 146 2.43 0.67 2.50
C ASP A 146 3.77 0.83 1.76
N LEU A 147 4.08 2.06 1.38
CA LEU A 147 5.32 2.39 0.68
C LEU A 147 6.47 2.74 1.64
N ASN A 148 6.23 2.68 2.95
CA ASN A 148 7.23 2.92 3.99
C ASN A 148 8.03 4.23 3.79
N VAL A 149 7.37 5.29 3.30
CA VAL A 149 7.95 6.62 3.13
C VAL A 149 6.90 7.71 3.27
N ALA A 150 7.17 8.74 4.07
CA ALA A 150 6.47 10.01 3.99
C ALA A 150 7.16 10.88 2.93
N HIS A 151 6.43 11.28 1.89
CA HIS A 151 7.04 11.95 0.74
C HIS A 151 7.51 13.36 1.07
N GLU A 152 6.61 14.18 1.60
CA GLU A 152 6.87 15.59 1.88
C GLU A 152 6.78 15.89 3.39
N GLU A 153 7.27 17.06 3.83
CA GLU A 153 7.18 17.49 5.23
C GLU A 153 5.73 17.52 5.76
N ILE A 154 4.77 17.76 4.86
CA ILE A 154 3.35 17.77 5.18
C ILE A 154 2.79 16.36 5.47
N ASP A 155 3.52 15.31 5.11
CA ASP A 155 3.09 13.92 5.22
C ASP A 155 3.45 13.26 6.56
N LEU A 156 4.08 14.01 7.48
CA LEU A 156 4.35 13.49 8.82
C LEU A 156 4.30 14.59 9.87
N ALA A 157 4.03 14.19 11.10
CA ALA A 157 4.19 15.04 12.27
C ALA A 157 5.68 15.21 12.59
N ASN A 158 6.07 16.43 12.98
CA ASN A 158 7.45 16.76 13.41
C ASN A 158 8.54 16.45 12.36
N PRO A 159 8.43 16.94 11.10
CA PRO A 159 9.34 16.58 10.03
C PRO A 159 10.82 16.91 10.38
N LYS A 160 11.10 18.05 11.00
CA LYS A 160 12.47 18.48 11.36
C LYS A 160 13.17 17.47 12.29
N ALA A 161 12.43 16.80 13.17
CA ALA A 161 12.99 15.81 14.08
C ALA A 161 13.23 14.44 13.41
N ASN A 162 12.70 14.24 12.20
CA ASN A 162 12.68 12.96 11.50
C ASN A 162 13.53 12.91 10.22
N VAL A 163 14.27 13.97 9.87
CA VAL A 163 15.00 14.13 8.60
C VAL A 163 15.93 12.94 8.24
N ARG A 164 16.43 12.21 9.23
CA ARG A 164 17.31 11.04 9.03
C ARG A 164 16.71 9.73 9.54
N ASN A 165 15.45 9.73 9.87
CA ASN A 165 14.77 8.51 10.30
C ASN A 165 14.31 7.69 9.08
N HIS A 166 14.28 6.37 9.24
CA HIS A 166 13.68 5.48 8.25
C HIS A 166 12.26 5.94 7.90
N GLY A 167 11.91 5.87 6.63
CA GLY A 167 10.65 6.39 6.12
C GLY A 167 10.65 7.90 5.84
N PHE A 168 11.76 8.64 6.13
CA PHE A 168 11.88 10.06 5.80
C PHE A 168 13.32 10.48 5.46
N THR A 169 14.13 9.56 5.01
CA THR A 169 15.46 9.89 4.45
C THR A 169 15.31 10.56 3.09
N VAL A 170 16.34 11.29 2.68
CA VAL A 170 16.36 11.95 1.36
C VAL A 170 16.26 10.92 0.23
N GLU A 171 16.90 9.77 0.40
CA GLU A 171 16.94 8.68 -0.57
C GLU A 171 15.55 8.07 -0.78
N GLU A 172 14.82 7.74 0.30
CA GLU A 172 13.46 7.20 0.24
C GLU A 172 12.49 8.20 -0.40
N ARG A 173 12.54 9.46 0.02
CA ARG A 173 11.73 10.55 -0.56
C ARG A 173 12.02 10.76 -2.04
N SER A 174 13.31 10.75 -2.43
CA SER A 174 13.73 10.86 -3.82
C SER A 174 13.26 9.67 -4.67
N GLY A 175 13.21 8.46 -4.09
CA GLY A 175 12.63 7.28 -4.73
C GLY A 175 11.16 7.49 -5.09
N PHE A 176 10.37 8.02 -4.14
CA PHE A 176 8.96 8.35 -4.38
C PHE A 176 8.77 9.51 -5.37
N THR A 177 9.60 10.57 -5.28
CA THR A 177 9.60 11.67 -6.26
C THR A 177 9.80 11.14 -7.67
N ARG A 178 10.83 10.29 -7.88
CA ARG A 178 11.10 9.66 -9.20
C ARG A 178 9.94 8.78 -9.70
N LEU A 179 9.18 8.19 -8.79
CA LEU A 179 7.97 7.44 -9.15
C LEU A 179 6.89 8.39 -9.69
N MET A 180 6.66 9.53 -9.04
CA MET A 180 5.70 10.54 -9.51
C MET A 180 6.17 11.18 -10.84
N GLU A 181 7.44 11.49 -10.98
CA GLU A 181 8.04 12.01 -12.22
C GLU A 181 7.94 11.04 -13.39
N ALA A 182 7.83 9.74 -13.12
CA ALA A 182 7.58 8.72 -14.14
C ALA A 182 6.16 8.74 -14.72
N GLY A 183 5.30 9.67 -14.25
CA GLY A 183 3.94 9.90 -14.77
C GLY A 183 2.81 9.36 -13.90
N PHE A 184 3.13 8.86 -12.70
CA PHE A 184 2.12 8.46 -11.73
C PHE A 184 1.63 9.63 -10.88
N VAL A 185 0.44 9.48 -10.30
CA VAL A 185 -0.23 10.51 -9.50
C VAL A 185 -0.51 9.95 -8.10
N ASP A 186 -0.04 10.63 -7.05
CA ASP A 186 -0.48 10.41 -5.67
C ASP A 186 -1.92 10.95 -5.54
N THR A 187 -2.87 10.06 -5.50
CA THR A 187 -4.30 10.41 -5.59
C THR A 187 -4.78 11.25 -4.42
N PHE A 188 -4.28 10.96 -3.20
CA PHE A 188 -4.68 11.74 -2.04
C PHE A 188 -4.12 13.16 -2.11
N ARG A 189 -2.84 13.32 -2.46
CA ARG A 189 -2.23 14.64 -2.57
C ARG A 189 -2.81 15.46 -3.73
N ASP A 190 -3.19 14.80 -4.83
CA ASP A 190 -3.87 15.43 -5.95
C ASP A 190 -5.24 16.03 -5.54
N ARG A 191 -6.03 15.31 -4.73
CA ARG A 191 -7.34 15.76 -4.25
C ARG A 191 -7.29 16.68 -3.04
N HIS A 192 -6.20 16.62 -2.28
CA HIS A 192 -6.04 17.38 -1.04
C HIS A 192 -4.71 18.15 -1.02
N PRO A 193 -4.47 19.06 -1.99
CA PRO A 193 -3.22 19.81 -2.06
C PRO A 193 -3.07 20.70 -0.81
N GLY A 194 -1.87 20.70 -0.23
CA GLY A 194 -1.54 21.53 0.91
C GLY A 194 -2.24 21.20 2.24
N LYS A 195 -3.04 20.13 2.31
CA LYS A 195 -3.72 19.72 3.55
C LYS A 195 -2.82 18.77 4.37
N GLY A 196 -2.26 19.26 5.47
CA GLY A 196 -1.51 18.47 6.44
C GLY A 196 -2.40 17.78 7.47
N GLY A 197 -1.78 16.99 8.37
CA GLY A 197 -2.49 16.32 9.46
C GLY A 197 -3.30 15.08 9.04
N HIS A 198 -3.14 14.63 7.81
CA HIS A 198 -3.75 13.43 7.27
C HIS A 198 -2.72 12.31 7.23
N TYR A 199 -2.76 11.44 8.21
CA TYR A 199 -1.79 10.35 8.38
C TYR A 199 -2.46 8.99 8.24
N THR A 200 -1.65 7.97 7.96
CA THR A 200 -2.11 6.61 7.74
C THR A 200 -1.53 5.62 8.74
N TRP A 201 -0.45 5.98 9.40
CA TRP A 201 0.25 5.19 10.41
C TRP A 201 0.57 6.02 11.65
N TRP A 202 0.48 5.39 12.82
CA TRP A 202 0.86 5.97 14.11
C TRP A 202 1.63 4.95 14.93
N SER A 203 2.71 5.40 15.58
CA SER A 203 3.40 4.57 16.54
C SER A 203 2.42 4.05 17.61
N PRO A 204 2.48 2.75 17.98
CA PRO A 204 1.66 2.22 19.08
C PRO A 204 2.01 2.80 20.44
N MET A 205 3.11 3.57 20.53
CA MET A 205 3.61 4.13 21.78
C MET A 205 3.01 5.51 22.08
N ALA A 206 2.94 5.82 23.38
CA ALA A 206 2.62 7.16 23.90
C ALA A 206 1.31 7.79 23.38
N GLY A 207 0.32 6.98 22.99
CA GLY A 207 -0.95 7.51 22.48
C GLY A 207 -0.80 8.34 21.20
N ALA A 208 0.14 7.99 20.32
CA ALA A 208 0.44 8.79 19.13
C ALA A 208 -0.79 9.00 18.25
N ARG A 209 -1.63 7.96 18.06
CA ARG A 209 -2.84 8.03 17.24
C ARG A 209 -3.89 9.00 17.81
N SER A 210 -4.14 8.96 19.13
CA SER A 210 -5.11 9.87 19.77
C SER A 210 -4.68 11.33 19.73
N ARG A 211 -3.36 11.60 19.66
CA ARG A 211 -2.78 12.94 19.50
C ARG A 211 -2.53 13.32 18.04
N ASN A 212 -2.87 12.44 17.11
CA ASN A 212 -2.59 12.57 15.69
C ASN A 212 -1.10 12.88 15.37
N VAL A 213 -0.18 12.23 16.07
CA VAL A 213 1.27 12.30 15.78
C VAL A 213 1.61 11.12 14.91
N GLY A 214 1.37 11.24 13.61
CA GLY A 214 1.43 10.16 12.64
C GLY A 214 2.21 10.49 11.38
N TRP A 215 2.21 9.55 10.46
CA TRP A 215 2.88 9.58 9.18
C TRP A 215 1.93 9.09 8.09
N ARG A 216 1.95 9.69 6.91
CA ARG A 216 1.29 9.19 5.72
C ARG A 216 2.31 8.39 4.92
N ILE A 217 2.25 7.08 5.05
CA ILE A 217 3.16 6.13 4.40
C ILE A 217 2.43 5.08 3.56
N ASP A 218 1.10 5.05 3.66
CA ASP A 218 0.22 4.26 2.79
C ASP A 218 -0.35 5.15 1.68
N TYR A 219 -0.33 4.64 0.47
CA TYR A 219 -0.70 5.40 -0.73
C TYR A 219 -1.63 4.61 -1.64
N VAL A 220 -2.40 5.34 -2.45
CA VAL A 220 -2.94 4.86 -3.70
C VAL A 220 -2.47 5.80 -4.80
N GLY A 221 -1.73 5.24 -5.75
CA GLY A 221 -1.25 5.96 -6.93
C GLY A 221 -1.85 5.41 -8.21
N ILE A 222 -1.97 6.22 -9.22
CA ILE A 222 -2.56 5.86 -10.51
C ILE A 222 -1.69 6.34 -11.67
N SER A 223 -1.77 5.66 -12.79
CA SER A 223 -1.30 6.19 -14.09
C SER A 223 -1.95 7.54 -14.39
N GLY A 224 -1.19 8.49 -14.91
CA GLY A 224 -1.67 9.83 -15.22
C GLY A 224 -2.92 9.86 -16.11
N VAL A 225 -3.08 8.88 -17.00
CA VAL A 225 -4.25 8.74 -17.86
C VAL A 225 -5.56 8.50 -17.09
N LEU A 226 -5.49 7.94 -15.88
CA LEU A 226 -6.66 7.71 -15.01
C LEU A 226 -7.05 8.95 -14.18
N ARG A 227 -6.24 10.01 -14.15
CA ARG A 227 -6.49 11.20 -13.34
C ARG A 227 -7.86 11.85 -13.61
N PRO A 228 -8.36 11.96 -14.86
CA PRO A 228 -9.71 12.49 -15.14
C PRO A 228 -10.84 11.63 -14.55
N ALA A 229 -10.64 10.33 -14.41
CA ALA A 229 -11.61 9.39 -13.82
C ALA A 229 -11.58 9.37 -12.29
N LEU A 230 -10.56 9.97 -11.63
CA LEU A 230 -10.47 10.02 -10.19
C LEU A 230 -11.58 10.89 -9.59
N LYS A 231 -12.50 10.30 -8.85
CA LYS A 231 -13.62 10.99 -8.18
C LYS A 231 -13.28 11.32 -6.74
N GLU A 232 -12.72 10.37 -6.00
CA GLU A 232 -12.39 10.51 -4.59
C GLU A 232 -11.06 9.83 -4.27
N ALA A 233 -10.31 10.41 -3.33
CA ALA A 233 -9.21 9.76 -2.64
C ALA A 233 -9.37 10.01 -1.14
N PHE A 234 -9.29 8.96 -0.32
CA PHE A 234 -9.63 9.02 1.09
C PHE A 234 -8.63 8.30 2.00
N ILE A 235 -8.61 8.75 3.25
CA ILE A 235 -7.95 8.10 4.39
C ILE A 235 -9.03 7.88 5.46
N ARG A 236 -9.07 6.70 6.11
CA ARG A 236 -10.08 6.34 7.12
C ARG A 236 -9.46 6.23 8.54
N PRO A 237 -9.03 7.33 9.16
CA PRO A 237 -8.27 7.30 10.43
C PRO A 237 -9.08 6.75 11.61
N SER A 238 -10.40 6.73 11.53
CA SER A 238 -11.29 6.17 12.56
C SER A 238 -11.37 4.64 12.55
N VAL A 239 -10.93 3.98 11.48
CA VAL A 239 -10.91 2.50 11.41
C VAL A 239 -9.76 1.97 12.25
N LEU A 240 -10.10 1.19 13.27
CA LEU A 240 -9.17 0.59 14.21
C LEU A 240 -8.89 -0.87 13.84
N GLY A 241 -7.90 -1.49 14.48
CA GLY A 241 -7.54 -2.90 14.25
C GLY A 241 -6.06 -3.09 13.87
N SER A 242 -5.44 -2.06 13.31
CA SER A 242 -4.00 -1.98 13.01
C SER A 242 -3.43 -0.65 13.50
N ASP A 243 -2.11 -0.52 13.55
CA ASP A 243 -1.39 0.74 13.72
C ASP A 243 -1.43 1.61 12.44
N HIS A 244 -1.85 1.03 11.32
CA HIS A 244 -2.27 1.75 10.11
C HIS A 244 -3.79 1.94 10.06
N CYS A 245 -4.25 2.82 9.17
CA CYS A 245 -5.65 2.91 8.78
C CYS A 245 -5.82 2.70 7.26
N PRO A 246 -7.03 2.34 6.81
CA PRO A 246 -7.30 2.18 5.38
C PRO A 246 -7.14 3.48 4.60
N VAL A 247 -6.66 3.35 3.37
CA VAL A 247 -6.63 4.39 2.33
C VAL A 247 -7.31 3.89 1.08
N GLY A 248 -7.82 4.76 0.23
CA GLY A 248 -8.48 4.29 -0.97
C GLY A 248 -8.82 5.39 -1.97
N LEU A 249 -9.41 4.96 -3.07
CA LEU A 249 -9.92 5.84 -4.13
C LEU A 249 -11.25 5.34 -4.70
N VAL A 250 -11.92 6.25 -5.42
CA VAL A 250 -13.03 5.93 -6.32
C VAL A 250 -12.68 6.46 -7.71
N LEU A 251 -12.68 5.55 -8.69
CA LEU A 251 -12.64 5.85 -10.13
C LEU A 251 -14.02 5.66 -10.73
N GLY A 252 -14.42 6.57 -11.62
CA GLY A 252 -15.74 6.52 -12.26
C GLY A 252 -15.77 7.19 -13.62
#